data_c227f5f94395d26c9a597d66b4d8d013
#
_entry.id   c227f5f94395d26c9a597d66b4d8d013
#
_cell.length_a   1.000
_cell.length_b   1.000
_cell.length_c   1.000
_cell.angle_alpha   90.00
_cell.angle_beta   90.00
_cell.angle_gamma   90.00
#
_symmetry.space_group_name_H-M   'P 1'
#
loop_
_entity.id
_entity.type
_entity.pdbx_description
1 polymer ?
#
loop_
_entity_poly.entity_id
_entity_poly.type
_entity_poly.pdbx_seq_one_letter_code
_entity_poly.pdbx_strand_id
1 'polypeptide(L)'
;MTGEHRPDTDPLELDGSPLSIADVVGVARHGRRVVLGTGARSAMEQSRAALERRAGAGEALYGINTGFGSLSRVRIPNEELAALQVNLVRSHASGVGDPLDAEVVRAMMVILAASLARGRSAVRPAVPELILGMLAADVVPVVPSRGSVGASGDLAPLAHLALVLIGEGEAWHRGRRVAGTEALAAAGLHPVALAAKEGLALINGTHLMCAIGALAMHDADRVLGHALAATAMAIDACRATDAFLDPRIHDARNQPGQVAVAAELRGMLAGSEVLRAHRENDPRVQDPYSFRCAPQVLGAVRDTLAFARGVVERELGGVTDNPLVFADGGATDIVSGGNFHGMPLALALDAAKMALVPMAAISERRTFWILSGHDAHNPVKPYLAGNPGTE
;
A
#
# COMPACT_ATOMS: atom_id res chain seq x y z
N MET A 1 5.71 -5.57 -23.33
CA MET A 1 5.63 -6.97 -22.83
C MET A 1 5.92 -6.88 -21.33
N THR A 2 4.89 -6.72 -20.53
CA THR A 2 4.99 -6.91 -19.08
C THR A 2 5.03 -8.41 -18.87
N GLY A 3 6.24 -8.96 -18.67
CA GLY A 3 6.38 -10.33 -18.22
C GLY A 3 5.52 -10.52 -16.98
N GLU A 4 4.59 -11.46 -17.00
CA GLU A 4 3.98 -11.97 -15.78
C GLU A 4 5.15 -12.38 -14.88
N HIS A 5 5.39 -11.57 -13.86
CA HIS A 5 6.34 -11.91 -12.82
C HIS A 5 5.78 -13.17 -12.17
N ARG A 6 6.37 -14.33 -12.48
CA ARG A 6 6.08 -15.57 -11.73
C ARG A 6 6.23 -15.20 -10.26
N PRO A 7 5.25 -15.52 -9.41
CA PRO A 7 5.38 -15.24 -7.99
C PRO A 7 6.69 -15.86 -7.52
N ASP A 8 7.54 -15.05 -6.91
CA ASP A 8 8.77 -15.48 -6.29
C ASP A 8 8.40 -16.56 -5.26
N THR A 9 8.79 -17.80 -5.52
CA THR A 9 8.40 -18.95 -4.69
C THR A 9 9.23 -19.05 -3.42
N ASP A 10 10.34 -18.31 -3.36
CA ASP A 10 11.19 -18.29 -2.18
C ASP A 10 10.54 -17.50 -1.05
N PRO A 11 10.66 -17.97 0.19
CA PRO A 11 10.15 -17.23 1.34
C PRO A 11 10.73 -15.82 1.41
N LEU A 12 9.87 -14.84 1.69
CA LEU A 12 10.30 -13.49 2.00
C LEU A 12 10.91 -13.49 3.41
N GLU A 13 12.17 -13.14 3.51
CA GLU A 13 12.86 -13.03 4.80
C GLU A 13 12.74 -11.58 5.32
N LEU A 14 12.21 -11.41 6.54
CA LEU A 14 12.23 -10.13 7.24
C LEU A 14 13.56 -10.00 8.00
N ASP A 15 14.53 -9.40 7.35
CA ASP A 15 15.90 -9.19 7.86
C ASP A 15 16.12 -7.77 8.43
N GLY A 16 15.08 -6.92 8.41
CA GLY A 16 15.13 -5.51 8.77
C GLY A 16 15.23 -4.56 7.57
N SER A 17 15.46 -5.07 6.37
CA SER A 17 15.45 -4.27 5.13
C SER A 17 14.05 -3.76 4.78
N PRO A 18 13.94 -2.68 3.97
CA PRO A 18 12.66 -2.22 3.44
C PRO A 18 11.96 -3.29 2.61
N LEU A 19 10.64 -3.43 2.77
CA LEU A 19 9.82 -4.18 1.82
C LEU A 19 9.62 -3.37 0.54
N SER A 20 9.50 -4.07 -0.57
CA SER A 20 8.98 -3.49 -1.82
C SER A 20 7.45 -3.61 -1.88
N ILE A 21 6.81 -2.80 -2.74
CA ILE A 21 5.38 -2.97 -3.06
C ILE A 21 5.11 -4.39 -3.61
N ALA A 22 6.03 -4.94 -4.40
CA ALA A 22 5.91 -6.30 -4.94
C ALA A 22 5.92 -7.37 -3.84
N ASP A 23 6.73 -7.22 -2.79
CA ASP A 23 6.74 -8.13 -1.64
C ASP A 23 5.39 -8.12 -0.92
N VAL A 24 4.85 -6.91 -0.67
CA VAL A 24 3.54 -6.75 -0.03
C VAL A 24 2.44 -7.41 -0.86
N VAL A 25 2.42 -7.19 -2.18
CA VAL A 25 1.45 -7.83 -3.10
C VAL A 25 1.64 -9.35 -3.12
N GLY A 26 2.88 -9.83 -3.16
CA GLY A 26 3.22 -11.25 -3.12
C GLY A 26 2.63 -11.95 -1.89
N VAL A 27 2.75 -11.34 -0.71
CA VAL A 27 2.19 -11.88 0.54
C VAL A 27 0.68 -11.74 0.56
N ALA A 28 0.16 -10.55 0.26
CA ALA A 28 -1.25 -10.23 0.43
C ALA A 28 -2.18 -10.96 -0.55
N ARG A 29 -1.78 -11.05 -1.83
CA ARG A 29 -2.60 -11.59 -2.93
C ARG A 29 -2.20 -12.98 -3.37
N HIS A 30 -0.90 -13.30 -3.27
CA HIS A 30 -0.37 -14.55 -3.81
C HIS A 30 0.08 -15.54 -2.73
N GLY A 31 -0.07 -15.20 -1.44
CA GLY A 31 0.23 -16.10 -0.33
C GLY A 31 1.73 -16.44 -0.20
N ARG A 32 2.63 -15.55 -0.67
CA ARG A 32 4.08 -15.75 -0.50
C ARG A 32 4.39 -15.94 0.97
N ARG A 33 5.10 -17.01 1.29
CA ARG A 33 5.51 -17.33 2.65
C ARG A 33 6.48 -16.27 3.17
N VAL A 34 6.35 -15.92 4.47
CA VAL A 34 7.23 -14.95 5.14
C VAL A 34 7.88 -15.60 6.34
N VAL A 35 9.15 -15.30 6.58
CA VAL A 35 9.93 -15.79 7.72
C VAL A 35 10.68 -14.65 8.40
N LEU A 36 10.90 -14.76 9.70
CA LEU A 36 11.72 -13.81 10.46
C LEU A 36 13.19 -14.19 10.31
N GLY A 37 14.01 -13.28 9.80
CA GLY A 37 15.45 -13.46 9.66
C GLY A 37 16.17 -13.55 11.01
N THR A 38 17.25 -14.30 11.04
CA THR A 38 18.04 -14.51 12.27
C THR A 38 18.66 -13.20 12.78
N GLY A 39 19.12 -12.34 11.87
CA GLY A 39 19.67 -11.02 12.21
C GLY A 39 18.63 -10.10 12.82
N ALA A 40 17.42 -10.05 12.24
CA ALA A 40 16.30 -9.27 12.76
C ALA A 40 15.86 -9.79 14.14
N ARG A 41 15.76 -11.10 14.32
CA ARG A 41 15.50 -11.72 15.63
C ARG A 41 16.50 -11.23 16.69
N SER A 42 17.80 -11.31 16.41
CA SER A 42 18.86 -10.87 17.33
C SER A 42 18.74 -9.38 17.66
N ALA A 43 18.46 -8.52 16.67
CA ALA A 43 18.24 -7.09 16.89
C ALA A 43 17.03 -6.81 17.81
N MET A 44 15.93 -7.55 17.61
CA MET A 44 14.74 -7.46 18.46
C MET A 44 15.04 -7.88 19.90
N GLU A 45 15.74 -8.99 20.11
CA GLU A 45 16.15 -9.50 21.45
C GLU A 45 17.05 -8.50 22.17
N GLN A 46 18.01 -7.90 21.46
CA GLN A 46 18.90 -6.88 22.02
C GLN A 46 18.12 -5.62 22.42
N SER A 47 17.23 -5.14 21.57
CA SER A 47 16.38 -3.98 21.85
C SER A 47 15.45 -4.25 23.04
N ARG A 48 14.86 -5.45 23.11
CA ARG A 48 14.02 -5.88 24.23
C ARG A 48 14.79 -5.91 25.55
N ALA A 49 15.95 -6.54 25.57
CA ALA A 49 16.81 -6.59 26.74
C ALA A 49 17.28 -5.19 27.22
N ALA A 50 17.52 -4.30 26.29
CA ALA A 50 17.86 -2.90 26.59
C ALA A 50 16.68 -2.16 27.23
N LEU A 51 15.46 -2.33 26.72
CA LEU A 51 14.25 -1.78 27.33
C LEU A 51 14.05 -2.30 28.76
N GLU A 52 14.18 -3.61 28.99
CA GLU A 52 13.98 -4.24 30.29
C GLU A 52 14.98 -3.74 31.36
N ARG A 53 16.24 -3.56 30.97
CA ARG A 53 17.26 -2.96 31.84
C ARG A 53 16.87 -1.52 32.26
N ARG A 54 16.43 -0.69 31.33
CA ARG A 54 16.02 0.70 31.62
C ARG A 54 14.76 0.76 32.47
N ALA A 55 13.76 -0.06 32.17
CA ALA A 55 12.53 -0.14 32.96
C ALA A 55 12.79 -0.57 34.39
N GLY A 56 13.75 -1.50 34.61
CA GLY A 56 14.19 -1.96 35.92
C GLY A 56 14.95 -0.91 36.75
N ALA A 57 15.55 0.10 36.12
CA ALA A 57 16.25 1.19 36.77
C ALA A 57 15.35 2.23 37.47
N GLY A 58 14.03 2.10 37.32
CA GLY A 58 13.05 2.93 38.03
C GLY A 58 12.69 4.24 37.37
N GLU A 59 13.14 4.51 36.16
CA GLU A 59 12.75 5.69 35.37
C GLU A 59 11.30 5.60 34.88
N ALA A 60 10.60 6.74 34.82
CA ALA A 60 9.29 6.82 34.18
C ALA A 60 9.46 6.90 32.64
N LEU A 61 9.03 5.87 31.96
CA LEU A 61 9.16 5.72 30.52
C LEU A 61 7.76 5.72 29.86
N TYR A 62 7.53 6.70 28.97
CA TYR A 62 6.23 6.86 28.29
C TYR A 62 5.79 5.57 27.59
N GLY A 63 4.56 5.13 27.88
CA GLY A 63 3.96 3.96 27.24
C GLY A 63 4.61 2.61 27.59
N ILE A 64 5.54 2.59 28.52
CA ILE A 64 6.24 1.40 29.01
C ILE A 64 5.82 1.09 30.45
N ASN A 65 6.05 2.04 31.37
CA ASN A 65 5.65 1.94 32.77
C ASN A 65 4.87 3.18 33.25
N THR A 66 4.29 3.93 32.32
CA THR A 66 3.36 5.02 32.59
C THR A 66 2.07 4.81 31.80
N GLY A 67 1.01 5.55 32.14
CA GLY A 67 -0.19 5.65 31.32
C GLY A 67 0.06 6.34 29.98
N PHE A 68 -1.00 6.49 29.18
CA PHE A 68 -0.95 7.02 27.81
C PHE A 68 -1.66 8.39 27.72
N GLY A 69 -1.31 9.19 26.71
CA GLY A 69 -1.93 10.48 26.45
C GLY A 69 -1.90 11.40 27.67
N SER A 70 -3.05 11.84 28.14
CA SER A 70 -3.20 12.69 29.34
C SER A 70 -2.75 12.02 30.64
N LEU A 71 -2.70 10.68 30.68
CA LEU A 71 -2.25 9.88 31.84
C LEU A 71 -0.75 9.54 31.79
N SER A 72 0.02 10.12 30.89
CA SER A 72 1.45 9.85 30.68
C SER A 72 2.33 10.09 31.90
N ARG A 73 1.85 10.87 32.88
CA ARG A 73 2.54 11.16 34.14
C ARG A 73 2.23 10.15 35.27
N VAL A 74 1.23 9.29 35.06
CA VAL A 74 0.83 8.29 36.08
C VAL A 74 1.71 7.06 35.91
N ARG A 75 2.49 6.76 36.96
CA ARG A 75 3.31 5.54 37.01
C ARG A 75 2.43 4.32 37.31
N ILE A 76 2.63 3.26 36.53
CA ILE A 76 1.90 1.99 36.66
C ILE A 76 2.78 0.97 37.38
N PRO A 77 2.29 0.27 38.42
CA PRO A 77 3.01 -0.83 39.06
C PRO A 77 3.36 -1.94 38.07
N ASN A 78 4.50 -2.59 38.30
CA ASN A 78 4.99 -3.64 37.38
C ASN A 78 4.00 -4.80 37.20
N GLU A 79 3.28 -5.17 38.27
CA GLU A 79 2.24 -6.22 38.27
C GLU A 79 1.04 -5.87 37.39
N GLU A 80 0.79 -4.60 37.12
CA GLU A 80 -0.32 -4.12 36.31
C GLU A 80 0.06 -3.87 34.86
N LEU A 81 1.36 -3.89 34.49
CA LEU A 81 1.82 -3.54 33.16
C LEU A 81 1.24 -4.45 32.04
N ALA A 82 1.12 -5.74 32.30
CA ALA A 82 0.54 -6.68 31.35
C ALA A 82 -0.96 -6.39 31.13
N ALA A 83 -1.71 -6.15 32.20
CA ALA A 83 -3.12 -5.79 32.13
C ALA A 83 -3.32 -4.45 31.40
N LEU A 84 -2.44 -3.46 31.63
CA LEU A 84 -2.44 -2.19 30.95
C LEU A 84 -2.30 -2.37 29.43
N GLN A 85 -1.39 -3.23 28.94
CA GLN A 85 -1.19 -3.47 27.52
C GLN A 85 -2.44 -4.11 26.87
N VAL A 86 -3.08 -5.06 27.54
CA VAL A 86 -4.33 -5.68 27.06
C VAL A 86 -5.47 -4.66 27.04
N ASN A 87 -5.63 -3.86 28.09
CA ASN A 87 -6.66 -2.84 28.19
C ASN A 87 -6.47 -1.73 27.14
N LEU A 88 -5.21 -1.40 26.80
CA LEU A 88 -4.89 -0.47 25.73
C LEU A 88 -5.41 -0.99 24.39
N VAL A 89 -5.14 -2.25 24.04
CA VAL A 89 -5.64 -2.88 22.81
C VAL A 89 -7.16 -2.88 22.79
N ARG A 90 -7.80 -3.34 23.86
CA ARG A 90 -9.27 -3.39 23.97
C ARG A 90 -9.92 -2.01 23.80
N SER A 91 -9.38 -0.99 24.47
CA SER A 91 -9.95 0.37 24.44
C SER A 91 -9.83 1.05 23.06
N HIS A 92 -8.85 0.65 22.26
CA HIS A 92 -8.63 1.19 20.92
C HIS A 92 -9.30 0.37 19.81
N ALA A 93 -9.80 -0.83 20.09
CA ALA A 93 -10.54 -1.65 19.13
C ALA A 93 -11.98 -1.13 18.93
N SER A 94 -12.09 0.11 18.52
CA SER A 94 -13.35 0.86 18.38
C SER A 94 -13.75 1.12 16.91
N GLY A 95 -13.17 0.37 15.97
CA GLY A 95 -13.50 0.47 14.54
C GLY A 95 -14.94 0.05 14.25
N VAL A 96 -15.54 0.63 13.21
CA VAL A 96 -16.92 0.39 12.77
C VAL A 96 -16.98 0.20 11.24
N GLY A 97 -18.13 -0.24 10.76
CA GLY A 97 -18.37 -0.49 9.33
C GLY A 97 -18.08 -1.92 8.91
N ASP A 98 -18.17 -2.17 7.62
CA ASP A 98 -17.91 -3.50 7.06
C ASP A 98 -16.45 -3.90 7.22
N PRO A 99 -16.15 -5.19 7.31
CA PRO A 99 -14.77 -5.66 7.34
C PRO A 99 -13.97 -5.21 6.11
N LEU A 100 -12.70 -4.89 6.32
CA LEU A 100 -11.75 -4.70 5.23
C LEU A 100 -11.53 -6.01 4.46
N ASP A 101 -11.18 -5.90 3.19
CA ASP A 101 -10.80 -7.04 2.36
C ASP A 101 -9.58 -7.78 2.94
N ALA A 102 -9.59 -9.09 2.82
CA ALA A 102 -8.54 -9.95 3.38
C ALA A 102 -7.14 -9.58 2.87
N GLU A 103 -7.00 -9.16 1.62
CA GLU A 103 -5.72 -8.72 1.05
C GLU A 103 -5.17 -7.47 1.76
N VAL A 104 -6.03 -6.53 2.11
CA VAL A 104 -5.64 -5.32 2.85
C VAL A 104 -5.14 -5.67 4.24
N VAL A 105 -5.85 -6.58 4.94
CA VAL A 105 -5.44 -7.01 6.28
C VAL A 105 -4.15 -7.82 6.23
N ARG A 106 -3.97 -8.72 5.26
CA ARG A 106 -2.70 -9.44 5.06
C ARG A 106 -1.53 -8.50 4.77
N ALA A 107 -1.75 -7.48 3.94
CA ALA A 107 -0.75 -6.44 3.69
C ALA A 107 -0.40 -5.69 4.98
N MET A 108 -1.39 -5.29 5.78
CA MET A 108 -1.17 -4.64 7.07
C MET A 108 -0.38 -5.54 8.02
N MET A 109 -0.69 -6.84 8.08
CA MET A 109 0.02 -7.82 8.92
C MET A 109 1.51 -7.93 8.56
N VAL A 110 1.84 -8.08 7.28
CA VAL A 110 3.25 -8.21 6.87
C VAL A 110 4.03 -6.91 7.06
N ILE A 111 3.41 -5.75 6.83
CA ILE A 111 4.04 -4.44 7.05
C ILE A 111 4.32 -4.22 8.55
N LEU A 112 3.35 -4.55 9.42
CA LEU A 112 3.54 -4.50 10.86
C LEU A 112 4.69 -5.44 11.30
N ALA A 113 4.68 -6.70 10.86
CA ALA A 113 5.72 -7.65 11.20
C ALA A 113 7.11 -7.17 10.74
N ALA A 114 7.22 -6.60 9.54
CA ALA A 114 8.46 -6.04 9.00
C ALA A 114 8.95 -4.81 9.80
N SER A 115 8.02 -3.93 10.21
CA SER A 115 8.34 -2.78 11.06
C SER A 115 8.90 -3.23 12.41
N LEU A 116 8.25 -4.21 13.05
CA LEU A 116 8.70 -4.79 14.33
C LEU A 116 10.06 -5.51 14.19
N ALA A 117 10.28 -6.22 13.08
CA ALA A 117 11.52 -6.94 12.78
C ALA A 117 12.76 -6.04 12.73
N ARG A 118 12.60 -4.72 12.57
CA ARG A 118 13.71 -3.75 12.62
C ARG A 118 14.29 -3.53 14.02
N GLY A 119 13.68 -4.13 15.06
CA GLY A 119 14.22 -4.11 16.42
C GLY A 119 14.20 -2.74 17.10
N ARG A 120 13.40 -1.77 16.63
CA ARG A 120 13.31 -0.42 17.23
C ARG A 120 12.11 -0.26 18.18
N SER A 121 11.20 -1.22 18.20
CA SER A 121 9.99 -1.19 19.04
C SER A 121 10.14 -1.94 20.37
N ALA A 122 11.26 -2.63 20.59
CA ALA A 122 11.56 -3.45 21.76
C ALA A 122 10.48 -4.53 22.05
N VAL A 123 9.93 -5.09 21.00
CA VAL A 123 8.95 -6.18 21.03
C VAL A 123 9.68 -7.52 20.98
N ARG A 124 9.17 -8.53 21.70
CA ARG A 124 9.75 -9.89 21.64
C ARG A 124 9.49 -10.53 20.26
N PRO A 125 10.42 -11.36 19.74
CA PRO A 125 10.26 -12.07 18.47
C PRO A 125 8.97 -12.88 18.35
N ALA A 126 8.46 -13.42 19.46
CA ALA A 126 7.22 -14.19 19.51
C ALA A 126 6.00 -13.43 18.95
N VAL A 127 6.00 -12.09 19.01
CA VAL A 127 4.89 -11.28 18.50
C VAL A 127 4.84 -11.27 16.96
N PRO A 128 5.88 -10.83 16.22
CA PRO A 128 5.84 -10.93 14.76
C PRO A 128 5.81 -12.38 14.29
N GLU A 129 6.39 -13.34 15.00
CA GLU A 129 6.30 -14.76 14.64
C GLU A 129 4.87 -15.28 14.66
N LEU A 130 4.06 -14.86 15.63
CA LEU A 130 2.63 -15.19 15.64
C LEU A 130 1.91 -14.54 14.44
N ILE A 131 2.23 -13.28 14.10
CA ILE A 131 1.67 -12.63 12.89
C ILE A 131 2.03 -13.44 11.64
N LEU A 132 3.29 -13.87 11.50
CA LEU A 132 3.74 -14.68 10.37
C LEU A 132 3.09 -16.06 10.35
N GLY A 133 2.89 -16.67 11.51
CA GLY A 133 2.16 -17.93 11.67
C GLY A 133 0.70 -17.79 11.23
N MET A 134 0.04 -16.69 11.59
CA MET A 134 -1.33 -16.39 11.17
C MET A 134 -1.41 -16.20 9.64
N LEU A 135 -0.47 -15.46 9.04
CA LEU A 135 -0.38 -15.32 7.57
C LEU A 135 -0.23 -16.67 6.88
N ALA A 136 0.67 -17.53 7.38
CA ALA A 136 0.92 -18.85 6.82
C ALA A 136 -0.28 -19.82 6.95
N ALA A 137 -1.08 -19.66 7.99
CA ALA A 137 -2.27 -20.50 8.28
C ALA A 137 -3.57 -19.90 7.75
N ASP A 138 -3.52 -18.78 7.03
CA ASP A 138 -4.72 -18.04 6.55
C ASP A 138 -5.69 -17.66 7.68
N VAL A 139 -5.14 -17.22 8.81
CA VAL A 139 -5.90 -16.61 9.91
C VAL A 139 -5.84 -15.10 9.71
N VAL A 140 -6.92 -14.50 9.21
CA VAL A 140 -6.98 -13.09 8.85
C VAL A 140 -7.92 -12.36 9.83
N PRO A 141 -7.43 -11.46 10.68
CA PRO A 141 -8.26 -10.69 11.59
C PRO A 141 -9.42 -9.96 10.91
N VAL A 142 -10.57 -9.90 11.56
CA VAL A 142 -11.70 -9.07 11.12
C VAL A 142 -11.42 -7.64 11.57
N VAL A 143 -11.10 -6.78 10.62
CA VAL A 143 -10.78 -5.37 10.87
C VAL A 143 -11.86 -4.50 10.23
N PRO A 144 -12.61 -3.70 10.99
CA PRO A 144 -13.61 -2.77 10.44
C PRO A 144 -12.96 -1.70 9.56
N SER A 145 -13.65 -1.29 8.51
CA SER A 145 -13.13 -0.36 7.50
C SER A 145 -12.98 1.08 7.95
N ARG A 146 -13.61 1.47 9.07
CA ARG A 146 -13.59 2.85 9.59
C ARG A 146 -13.04 2.86 11.00
N GLY A 147 -11.92 3.52 11.20
CA GLY A 147 -11.25 3.58 12.51
C GLY A 147 -9.88 4.24 12.48
N SER A 148 -9.22 4.35 11.32
CA SER A 148 -7.98 5.11 11.19
C SER A 148 -8.25 6.61 11.36
N VAL A 149 -7.41 7.29 12.13
CA VAL A 149 -7.47 8.74 12.34
C VAL A 149 -6.39 9.48 11.53
N GLY A 150 -5.46 8.76 10.93
CA GLY A 150 -4.36 9.30 10.13
C GLY A 150 -3.33 10.10 10.94
N ALA A 151 -3.74 11.19 11.56
CA ALA A 151 -2.86 12.04 12.38
C ALA A 151 -2.28 11.35 13.63
N SER A 152 -3.01 10.36 14.18
CA SER A 152 -2.55 9.54 15.31
C SER A 152 -2.19 8.12 14.88
N GLY A 153 -2.12 7.87 13.59
CA GLY A 153 -1.90 6.55 13.01
C GLY A 153 -3.17 5.68 12.96
N ASP A 154 -2.97 4.42 12.70
CA ASP A 154 -4.03 3.42 12.45
C ASP A 154 -4.44 2.67 13.74
N LEU A 155 -4.58 3.38 14.86
CA LEU A 155 -4.77 2.78 16.21
C LEU A 155 -5.89 1.74 16.23
N ALA A 156 -7.10 2.08 15.80
CA ALA A 156 -8.23 1.17 15.88
C ALA A 156 -8.10 -0.05 14.95
N PRO A 157 -7.74 0.09 13.66
CA PRO A 157 -7.49 -1.07 12.80
C PRO A 157 -6.41 -2.02 13.34
N LEU A 158 -5.31 -1.48 13.82
CA LEU A 158 -4.23 -2.26 14.42
C LEU A 158 -4.66 -2.92 15.73
N ALA A 159 -5.51 -2.26 16.52
CA ALA A 159 -6.06 -2.85 17.73
C ALA A 159 -6.95 -4.06 17.44
N HIS A 160 -7.78 -4.01 16.38
CA HIS A 160 -8.54 -5.19 15.95
C HIS A 160 -7.64 -6.36 15.52
N LEU A 161 -6.51 -6.08 14.85
CA LEU A 161 -5.50 -7.12 14.58
C LEU A 161 -4.90 -7.65 15.90
N ALA A 162 -4.51 -6.76 16.79
CA ALA A 162 -3.88 -7.12 18.06
C ALA A 162 -4.81 -7.92 18.98
N LEU A 163 -6.13 -7.70 18.94
CA LEU A 163 -7.11 -8.54 19.66
C LEU A 163 -6.94 -10.02 19.29
N VAL A 164 -6.77 -10.35 18.01
CA VAL A 164 -6.60 -11.75 17.60
C VAL A 164 -5.28 -12.33 18.14
N LEU A 165 -4.20 -11.53 18.17
CA LEU A 165 -2.92 -11.99 18.73
C LEU A 165 -3.02 -12.36 20.21
N ILE A 166 -3.90 -11.72 20.97
CA ILE A 166 -4.15 -12.03 22.40
C ILE A 166 -5.27 -13.03 22.62
N GLY A 167 -5.83 -13.62 21.53
CA GLY A 167 -6.89 -14.62 21.60
C GLY A 167 -8.30 -14.05 21.73
N GLU A 168 -8.47 -12.76 21.44
CA GLU A 168 -9.76 -12.07 21.46
C GLU A 168 -10.18 -11.67 20.04
N GLY A 169 -11.27 -10.88 19.90
CA GLY A 169 -11.77 -10.45 18.62
C GLY A 169 -12.22 -11.59 17.72
N GLU A 170 -12.21 -11.34 16.40
CA GLU A 170 -12.67 -12.30 15.42
C GLU A 170 -11.67 -12.38 14.25
N ALA A 171 -11.63 -13.51 13.57
CA ALA A 171 -10.82 -13.74 12.39
C ALA A 171 -11.57 -14.55 11.33
N TRP A 172 -11.21 -14.33 10.08
CA TRP A 172 -11.52 -15.25 8.99
C TRP A 172 -10.52 -16.41 9.01
N HIS A 173 -11.00 -17.62 9.02
CA HIS A 173 -10.20 -18.83 8.86
C HIS A 173 -10.97 -19.85 8.04
N ARG A 174 -10.38 -20.35 6.96
CA ARG A 174 -11.01 -21.29 6.01
C ARG A 174 -12.39 -20.81 5.52
N GLY A 175 -12.52 -19.54 5.20
CA GLY A 175 -13.75 -18.93 4.70
C GLY A 175 -14.85 -18.69 5.74
N ARG A 176 -14.59 -18.95 7.02
CA ARG A 176 -15.54 -18.73 8.13
C ARG A 176 -15.05 -17.64 9.06
N ARG A 177 -15.96 -16.79 9.52
CA ARG A 177 -15.72 -15.83 10.59
C ARG A 177 -15.94 -16.52 11.93
N VAL A 178 -14.90 -16.58 12.74
CA VAL A 178 -14.89 -17.27 14.03
C VAL A 178 -14.18 -16.41 15.10
N ALA A 179 -14.31 -16.78 16.38
CA ALA A 179 -13.58 -16.10 17.44
C ALA A 179 -12.06 -16.24 17.25
N GLY A 180 -11.29 -15.21 17.64
CA GLY A 180 -9.84 -15.19 17.48
C GLY A 180 -9.14 -16.39 18.14
N THR A 181 -9.56 -16.76 19.35
CA THR A 181 -9.03 -17.95 20.03
C THR A 181 -9.34 -19.25 19.27
N GLU A 182 -10.54 -19.40 18.69
CA GLU A 182 -10.92 -20.56 17.88
C GLU A 182 -10.07 -20.64 16.60
N ALA A 183 -9.87 -19.51 15.91
CA ALA A 183 -9.06 -19.44 14.70
C ALA A 183 -7.61 -19.83 14.97
N LEU A 184 -7.00 -19.29 16.04
CA LEU A 184 -5.63 -19.62 16.43
C LEU A 184 -5.48 -21.10 16.79
N ALA A 185 -6.38 -21.62 17.62
CA ALA A 185 -6.35 -23.04 18.02
C ALA A 185 -6.49 -23.99 16.81
N ALA A 186 -7.40 -23.68 15.88
CA ALA A 186 -7.59 -24.46 14.66
C ALA A 186 -6.38 -24.43 13.73
N ALA A 187 -5.56 -23.38 13.83
CA ALA A 187 -4.29 -23.22 13.10
C ALA A 187 -3.07 -23.79 13.84
N GLY A 188 -3.26 -24.35 15.05
CA GLY A 188 -2.16 -24.82 15.91
C GLY A 188 -1.31 -23.68 16.49
N LEU A 189 -1.85 -22.48 16.57
CA LEU A 189 -1.23 -21.28 17.10
C LEU A 189 -1.73 -20.95 18.50
N HIS A 190 -0.91 -20.27 19.28
CA HIS A 190 -1.26 -19.89 20.64
C HIS A 190 -1.25 -18.37 20.79
N PRO A 191 -2.21 -17.79 21.53
CA PRO A 191 -2.21 -16.37 21.85
C PRO A 191 -0.94 -15.96 22.58
N VAL A 192 -0.51 -14.72 22.37
CA VAL A 192 0.63 -14.13 23.08
C VAL A 192 0.16 -13.33 24.28
N ALA A 193 0.77 -13.56 25.44
CA ALA A 193 0.62 -12.68 26.59
C ALA A 193 1.52 -11.44 26.38
N LEU A 194 0.92 -10.26 26.31
CA LEU A 194 1.66 -9.02 26.05
C LEU A 194 2.53 -8.62 27.24
N ALA A 195 3.77 -8.27 26.95
CA ALA A 195 4.68 -7.64 27.90
C ALA A 195 4.63 -6.10 27.77
N ALA A 196 5.27 -5.38 28.68
CA ALA A 196 5.37 -3.93 28.67
C ALA A 196 5.79 -3.40 27.30
N LYS A 197 5.15 -2.33 26.79
CA LYS A 197 5.34 -1.72 25.49
C LYS A 197 4.70 -2.48 24.31
N GLU A 198 4.46 -3.79 24.37
CA GLU A 198 4.02 -4.57 23.20
C GLU A 198 2.63 -4.20 22.72
N GLY A 199 1.69 -3.90 23.64
CA GLY A 199 0.36 -3.41 23.25
C GLY A 199 0.43 -2.10 22.48
N LEU A 200 1.25 -1.14 22.95
CA LEU A 200 1.43 0.13 22.25
C LEU A 200 2.12 -0.07 20.89
N ALA A 201 3.15 -0.88 20.81
CA ALA A 201 3.87 -1.15 19.56
C ALA A 201 2.99 -1.83 18.49
N LEU A 202 2.01 -2.62 18.93
CA LEU A 202 1.07 -3.30 18.04
C LEU A 202 0.02 -2.37 17.44
N ILE A 203 -0.35 -1.27 18.13
CA ILE A 203 -1.42 -0.39 17.66
C ILE A 203 -0.92 0.94 17.09
N ASN A 204 0.36 1.25 17.25
CA ASN A 204 0.91 2.56 16.93
C ASN A 204 1.66 2.53 15.60
N GLY A 205 1.16 3.27 14.60
CA GLY A 205 1.79 3.38 13.30
C GLY A 205 0.80 3.57 12.14
N THR A 206 1.32 3.53 10.92
CA THR A 206 0.61 3.85 9.66
C THR A 206 0.43 2.62 8.76
N HIS A 207 0.38 1.44 9.36
CA HIS A 207 0.48 0.17 8.63
C HIS A 207 -0.74 -0.11 7.74
N LEU A 208 -1.96 0.31 8.14
CA LEU A 208 -3.15 0.20 7.28
C LEU A 208 -3.10 1.18 6.12
N MET A 209 -2.78 2.45 6.37
CA MET A 209 -2.64 3.45 5.32
C MET A 209 -1.59 3.02 4.29
N CYS A 210 -0.45 2.51 4.77
CA CYS A 210 0.62 1.99 3.92
C CYS A 210 0.19 0.74 3.14
N ALA A 211 -0.55 -0.19 3.76
CA ALA A 211 -1.08 -1.40 3.11
C ALA A 211 -2.01 -1.05 1.94
N ILE A 212 -3.00 -0.19 2.19
CA ILE A 212 -3.92 0.30 1.15
C ILE A 212 -3.13 1.01 0.05
N GLY A 213 -2.17 1.87 0.44
CA GLY A 213 -1.31 2.60 -0.49
C GLY A 213 -0.48 1.68 -1.38
N ALA A 214 0.14 0.65 -0.83
CA ALA A 214 0.96 -0.30 -1.57
C ALA A 214 0.14 -1.08 -2.62
N LEU A 215 -1.02 -1.63 -2.22
CA LEU A 215 -1.92 -2.33 -3.13
C LEU A 215 -2.48 -1.39 -4.21
N ALA A 216 -2.90 -0.17 -3.83
CA ALA A 216 -3.41 0.82 -4.76
C ALA A 216 -2.36 1.30 -5.78
N MET A 217 -1.10 1.49 -5.37
CA MET A 217 -0.03 1.86 -6.30
C MET A 217 0.28 0.75 -7.30
N HIS A 218 0.27 -0.51 -6.86
CA HIS A 218 0.39 -1.66 -7.77
C HIS A 218 -0.72 -1.68 -8.81
N ASP A 219 -1.98 -1.48 -8.39
CA ASP A 219 -3.12 -1.49 -9.30
C ASP A 219 -3.13 -0.26 -10.22
N ALA A 220 -2.75 0.92 -9.71
CA ALA A 220 -2.67 2.15 -10.51
C ALA A 220 -1.67 2.03 -11.67
N ASP A 221 -0.52 1.38 -11.45
CA ASP A 221 0.45 1.13 -12.53
C ASP A 221 -0.11 0.20 -13.61
N ARG A 222 -0.84 -0.84 -13.21
CA ARG A 222 -1.50 -1.75 -14.16
C ARG A 222 -2.56 -1.01 -14.97
N VAL A 223 -3.37 -0.18 -14.32
CA VAL A 223 -4.40 0.62 -14.99
C VAL A 223 -3.77 1.63 -15.94
N LEU A 224 -2.66 2.28 -15.57
CA LEU A 224 -1.92 3.17 -16.47
C LEU A 224 -1.38 2.40 -17.70
N GLY A 225 -0.83 1.21 -17.51
CA GLY A 225 -0.39 0.34 -18.60
C GLY A 225 -1.53 -0.03 -19.56
N HIS A 226 -2.70 -0.37 -19.03
CA HIS A 226 -3.89 -0.63 -19.84
C HIS A 226 -4.38 0.64 -20.57
N ALA A 227 -4.34 1.80 -19.94
CA ALA A 227 -4.71 3.07 -20.56
C ALA A 227 -3.78 3.43 -21.73
N LEU A 228 -2.48 3.14 -21.61
CA LEU A 228 -1.51 3.30 -22.70
C LEU A 228 -1.78 2.34 -23.85
N ALA A 229 -2.00 1.07 -23.57
CA ALA A 229 -2.34 0.07 -24.60
C ALA A 229 -3.64 0.43 -25.33
N ALA A 230 -4.69 0.79 -24.60
CA ALA A 230 -5.96 1.24 -25.16
C ALA A 230 -5.80 2.53 -25.99
N THR A 231 -4.88 3.42 -25.59
CA THR A 231 -4.55 4.62 -26.36
C THR A 231 -3.90 4.26 -27.69
N ALA A 232 -2.89 3.38 -27.68
CA ALA A 232 -2.23 2.92 -28.90
C ALA A 232 -3.21 2.21 -29.85
N MET A 233 -4.02 1.31 -29.31
CA MET A 233 -5.07 0.63 -30.10
C MET A 233 -6.05 1.62 -30.73
N ALA A 234 -6.46 2.65 -30.01
CA ALA A 234 -7.40 3.65 -30.51
C ALA A 234 -6.74 4.55 -31.59
N ILE A 235 -5.47 4.92 -31.42
CA ILE A 235 -4.69 5.66 -32.46
C ILE A 235 -4.71 4.88 -33.77
N ASP A 236 -4.42 3.59 -33.70
CA ASP A 236 -4.34 2.71 -34.85
C ASP A 236 -5.72 2.50 -35.49
N ALA A 237 -6.70 2.09 -34.70
CA ALA A 237 -8.06 1.79 -35.16
C ALA A 237 -8.78 3.01 -35.76
N CYS A 238 -8.57 4.20 -35.21
CA CYS A 238 -9.17 5.45 -35.73
C CYS A 238 -8.35 6.11 -36.83
N ARG A 239 -7.26 5.48 -37.27
CA ARG A 239 -6.36 6.02 -38.27
C ARG A 239 -5.87 7.43 -37.89
N ALA A 240 -5.56 7.66 -36.61
CA ALA A 240 -4.92 8.87 -36.14
C ALA A 240 -3.43 8.89 -36.55
N THR A 241 -2.79 10.06 -36.54
CA THR A 241 -1.39 10.16 -36.95
C THR A 241 -0.45 9.79 -35.79
N ASP A 242 0.81 9.47 -36.08
CA ASP A 242 1.88 9.33 -35.13
C ASP A 242 2.77 10.58 -35.00
N ALA A 243 2.45 11.64 -35.76
CA ALA A 243 3.25 12.87 -35.83
C ALA A 243 3.39 13.56 -34.46
N PHE A 244 2.34 13.54 -33.63
CA PHE A 244 2.38 14.13 -32.30
C PHE A 244 3.25 13.34 -31.30
N LEU A 245 3.75 12.17 -31.67
CA LEU A 245 4.69 11.38 -30.87
C LEU A 245 6.17 11.67 -31.18
N ASP A 246 6.46 12.66 -32.05
CA ASP A 246 7.83 13.05 -32.39
C ASP A 246 8.60 13.43 -31.12
N PRO A 247 9.78 12.84 -30.85
CA PRO A 247 10.57 13.10 -29.64
C PRO A 247 10.84 14.58 -29.41
N ARG A 248 11.10 15.35 -30.48
CA ARG A 248 11.44 16.78 -30.41
C ARG A 248 10.34 17.61 -29.73
N ILE A 249 9.07 17.23 -29.89
CA ILE A 249 7.92 17.90 -29.24
C ILE A 249 8.02 17.73 -27.72
N HIS A 250 8.33 16.51 -27.29
CA HIS A 250 8.35 16.14 -25.87
C HIS A 250 9.59 16.63 -25.17
N ASP A 251 10.74 16.57 -25.84
CA ASP A 251 12.01 17.13 -25.35
C ASP A 251 11.89 18.65 -25.16
N ALA A 252 11.29 19.36 -26.13
CA ALA A 252 11.05 20.81 -26.04
C ALA A 252 10.13 21.19 -24.87
N ARG A 253 9.24 20.30 -24.42
CA ARG A 253 8.36 20.52 -23.27
C ARG A 253 9.04 20.21 -21.94
N ASN A 254 10.07 19.36 -21.93
CA ASN A 254 10.90 18.99 -20.77
C ASN A 254 10.09 18.44 -19.57
N GLN A 255 9.12 17.54 -19.83
CA GLN A 255 8.32 16.84 -18.82
C GLN A 255 8.63 15.34 -18.89
N PRO A 256 9.31 14.74 -17.88
CA PRO A 256 9.81 13.36 -17.95
C PRO A 256 8.75 12.32 -18.26
N GLY A 257 7.59 12.38 -17.58
CA GLY A 257 6.50 11.45 -17.82
C GLY A 257 5.92 11.56 -19.23
N GLN A 258 5.81 12.78 -19.78
CA GLN A 258 5.36 13.00 -21.14
C GLN A 258 6.32 12.38 -22.15
N VAL A 259 7.63 12.56 -21.97
CA VAL A 259 8.69 11.96 -22.80
C VAL A 259 8.57 10.43 -22.78
N ALA A 260 8.45 9.85 -21.58
CA ALA A 260 8.35 8.41 -21.40
C ALA A 260 7.08 7.83 -22.05
N VAL A 261 5.92 8.45 -21.83
CA VAL A 261 4.65 8.03 -22.44
C VAL A 261 4.68 8.10 -23.95
N ALA A 262 5.23 9.18 -24.54
CA ALA A 262 5.39 9.29 -25.98
C ALA A 262 6.30 8.19 -26.54
N ALA A 263 7.38 7.86 -25.85
CA ALA A 263 8.29 6.79 -26.27
C ALA A 263 7.61 5.41 -26.22
N GLU A 264 6.83 5.13 -25.17
CA GLU A 264 6.08 3.88 -25.06
C GLU A 264 5.02 3.74 -26.15
N LEU A 265 4.23 4.79 -26.42
CA LEU A 265 3.23 4.78 -27.49
C LEU A 265 3.88 4.57 -28.86
N ARG A 266 5.02 5.23 -29.14
CA ARG A 266 5.80 4.95 -30.38
C ARG A 266 6.22 3.50 -30.46
N GLY A 267 6.70 2.92 -29.35
CA GLY A 267 7.09 1.52 -29.31
C GLY A 267 5.92 0.56 -29.58
N MET A 268 4.75 0.84 -29.00
CA MET A 268 3.53 0.04 -29.22
C MET A 268 3.02 0.11 -30.66
N LEU A 269 3.18 1.27 -31.31
CA LEU A 269 2.74 1.53 -32.69
C LEU A 269 3.79 1.17 -33.74
N ALA A 270 4.98 0.75 -33.32
CA ALA A 270 6.07 0.40 -34.24
C ALA A 270 5.65 -0.74 -35.18
N GLY A 271 5.80 -0.51 -36.47
CA GLY A 271 5.45 -1.48 -37.51
C GLY A 271 3.97 -1.53 -37.88
N SER A 272 3.12 -0.63 -37.35
CA SER A 272 1.71 -0.56 -37.77
C SER A 272 1.56 -0.34 -39.27
N GLU A 273 0.83 -1.24 -39.91
CA GLU A 273 0.47 -1.13 -41.34
C GLU A 273 -0.64 -0.13 -41.54
N VAL A 274 -1.51 0.06 -40.57
CA VAL A 274 -2.60 1.04 -40.62
C VAL A 274 -2.02 2.46 -40.65
N LEU A 275 -1.09 2.79 -39.73
CA LEU A 275 -0.41 4.10 -39.75
C LEU A 275 0.35 4.34 -41.05
N ARG A 276 1.02 3.33 -41.59
CA ARG A 276 1.77 3.42 -42.84
C ARG A 276 0.88 3.68 -44.03
N ALA A 277 -0.30 3.03 -44.06
CA ALA A 277 -1.21 3.08 -45.19
C ALA A 277 -1.87 4.46 -45.41
N HIS A 278 -1.94 5.32 -44.38
CA HIS A 278 -2.56 6.65 -44.48
C HIS A 278 -1.60 7.82 -44.16
N ARG A 279 -0.30 7.55 -44.02
CA ARG A 279 0.71 8.60 -43.74
C ARG A 279 0.79 9.67 -44.83
N GLU A 280 0.54 9.27 -46.07
CA GLU A 280 0.47 10.19 -47.21
C GLU A 280 -1.00 10.46 -47.54
N ASN A 281 -1.32 11.73 -47.79
CA ASN A 281 -2.69 12.19 -48.11
C ASN A 281 -3.72 11.99 -46.99
N ASP A 282 -3.29 12.08 -45.74
CA ASP A 282 -4.22 12.13 -44.61
C ASP A 282 -5.08 13.40 -44.72
N PRO A 283 -6.41 13.29 -44.80
CA PRO A 283 -7.29 14.44 -44.91
C PRO A 283 -7.39 15.27 -43.63
N ARG A 284 -6.95 14.73 -42.51
CA ARG A 284 -6.95 15.46 -41.21
C ARG A 284 -5.76 16.41 -41.12
N VAL A 285 -6.04 17.65 -40.74
CA VAL A 285 -5.00 18.63 -40.46
C VAL A 285 -4.33 18.33 -39.11
N GLN A 286 -5.12 17.85 -38.15
CA GLN A 286 -4.63 17.36 -36.83
C GLN A 286 -5.67 16.47 -36.14
N ASP A 287 -5.17 15.58 -35.27
CA ASP A 287 -6.00 14.71 -34.47
C ASP A 287 -6.68 15.45 -33.33
N PRO A 288 -7.81 14.92 -32.79
CA PRO A 288 -8.44 15.41 -31.58
C PRO A 288 -7.50 15.36 -30.36
N TYR A 289 -7.77 16.19 -29.35
CA TYR A 289 -6.98 16.23 -28.12
C TYR A 289 -6.93 14.89 -27.40
N SER A 290 -8.01 14.08 -27.48
CA SER A 290 -8.06 12.76 -26.86
C SER A 290 -7.03 11.76 -27.41
N PHE A 291 -6.45 12.04 -28.58
CA PHE A 291 -5.31 11.31 -29.13
C PHE A 291 -4.01 12.11 -28.95
N ARG A 292 -3.89 13.28 -29.57
CA ARG A 292 -2.62 14.01 -29.64
C ARG A 292 -2.11 14.57 -28.32
N CYS A 293 -2.98 14.74 -27.33
CA CYS A 293 -2.58 15.18 -25.98
C CYS A 293 -2.46 14.01 -24.97
N ALA A 294 -2.55 12.76 -25.43
CA ALA A 294 -2.35 11.60 -24.56
C ALA A 294 -0.98 11.60 -23.85
N PRO A 295 0.14 11.93 -24.51
CA PRO A 295 1.43 12.00 -23.83
C PRO A 295 1.46 13.03 -22.69
N GLN A 296 0.83 14.19 -22.89
CA GLN A 296 0.78 15.25 -21.88
C GLN A 296 -0.04 14.85 -20.67
N VAL A 297 -1.21 14.26 -20.89
CA VAL A 297 -2.14 13.86 -19.81
C VAL A 297 -1.61 12.64 -19.06
N LEU A 298 -1.32 11.55 -19.79
CA LEU A 298 -0.87 10.29 -19.17
C LEU A 298 0.54 10.43 -18.58
N GLY A 299 1.38 11.32 -19.14
CA GLY A 299 2.68 11.65 -18.59
C GLY A 299 2.59 12.36 -17.24
N ALA A 300 1.69 13.34 -17.10
CA ALA A 300 1.45 13.99 -15.81
C ALA A 300 0.90 13.01 -14.76
N VAL A 301 0.02 12.10 -15.17
CA VAL A 301 -0.46 10.99 -14.31
C VAL A 301 0.71 10.14 -13.85
N ARG A 302 1.57 9.71 -14.78
CA ARG A 302 2.75 8.88 -14.49
C ARG A 302 3.66 9.52 -13.45
N ASP A 303 4.01 10.80 -13.63
CA ASP A 303 4.89 11.52 -12.72
C ASP A 303 4.27 11.65 -11.33
N THR A 304 2.96 11.91 -11.23
CA THR A 304 2.26 11.99 -9.95
C THR A 304 2.17 10.63 -9.26
N LEU A 305 1.89 9.55 -9.99
CA LEU A 305 1.88 8.20 -9.43
C LEU A 305 3.30 7.79 -8.98
N ALA A 306 4.35 8.17 -9.71
CA ALA A 306 5.74 7.91 -9.32
C ALA A 306 6.10 8.63 -8.01
N PHE A 307 5.64 9.86 -7.82
CA PHE A 307 5.78 10.57 -6.54
C PHE A 307 5.09 9.81 -5.39
N ALA A 308 3.83 9.42 -5.58
CA ALA A 308 3.07 8.72 -4.55
C ALA A 308 3.69 7.35 -4.22
N ARG A 309 4.10 6.61 -5.24
CA ARG A 309 4.84 5.34 -5.10
C ARG A 309 6.09 5.50 -4.24
N GLY A 310 6.92 6.49 -4.54
CA GLY A 310 8.14 6.73 -3.79
C GLY A 310 7.90 7.06 -2.32
N VAL A 311 6.76 7.70 -1.97
CA VAL A 311 6.37 7.90 -0.57
C VAL A 311 6.00 6.57 0.09
N VAL A 312 5.17 5.76 -0.55
CA VAL A 312 4.75 4.44 -0.03
C VAL A 312 5.97 3.53 0.15
N GLU A 313 6.88 3.47 -0.82
CA GLU A 313 8.09 2.64 -0.74
C GLU A 313 9.01 3.05 0.42
N ARG A 314 9.15 4.34 0.69
CA ARG A 314 9.88 4.81 1.88
C ARG A 314 9.18 4.41 3.18
N GLU A 315 7.86 4.50 3.24
CA GLU A 315 7.08 4.09 4.42
C GLU A 315 7.22 2.59 4.70
N LEU A 316 7.27 1.75 3.66
CA LEU A 316 7.54 0.30 3.79
C LEU A 316 8.90 0.00 4.44
N GLY A 317 9.84 0.95 4.39
CA GLY A 317 11.13 0.92 5.10
C GLY A 317 11.09 1.55 6.49
N GLY A 318 9.98 2.16 6.90
CA GLY A 318 9.88 2.94 8.13
C GLY A 318 9.66 2.11 9.41
N VAL A 319 9.90 2.75 10.56
CA VAL A 319 9.39 2.33 11.86
C VAL A 319 8.50 3.46 12.37
N THR A 320 7.21 3.21 12.37
CA THR A 320 6.17 4.21 12.63
C THR A 320 5.59 4.13 14.05
N ASP A 321 6.25 3.40 14.93
CA ASP A 321 5.95 3.27 16.35
C ASP A 321 6.45 4.49 17.17
N ASN A 322 6.05 4.59 18.42
CA ASN A 322 6.50 5.56 19.43
C ASN A 322 6.24 5.04 20.85
N PRO A 323 7.21 5.16 21.79
CA PRO A 323 8.59 5.60 21.59
C PRO A 323 9.45 4.55 20.88
N LEU A 324 10.54 5.00 20.28
CA LEU A 324 11.56 4.14 19.69
C LEU A 324 12.69 3.85 20.66
N VAL A 325 13.27 2.64 20.56
CA VAL A 325 14.39 2.19 21.36
C VAL A 325 15.64 2.05 20.49
N PHE A 326 16.68 2.75 20.86
CA PHE A 326 18.00 2.71 20.24
C PHE A 326 18.98 2.09 21.22
N ALA A 327 19.48 0.90 20.89
CA ALA A 327 20.38 0.12 21.74
C ALA A 327 21.77 -0.04 21.10
N ASP A 328 22.27 1.01 20.46
CA ASP A 328 23.50 1.00 19.70
C ASP A 328 24.70 1.41 20.60
N GLY A 329 25.84 0.73 20.47
CA GLY A 329 27.10 1.15 21.11
C GLY A 329 27.14 1.04 22.66
N GLY A 330 26.28 0.21 23.27
CA GLY A 330 26.25 -0.01 24.72
C GLY A 330 25.40 0.99 25.52
N ALA A 331 24.97 2.10 24.92
CA ALA A 331 23.96 3.00 25.47
C ALA A 331 22.56 2.55 25.03
N THR A 332 21.55 2.92 25.83
CA THR A 332 20.14 2.69 25.47
C THR A 332 19.40 4.00 25.55
N ASP A 333 18.93 4.48 24.42
CA ASP A 333 18.08 5.66 24.35
C ASP A 333 16.64 5.26 24.03
N ILE A 334 15.69 5.82 24.75
CA ILE A 334 14.24 5.67 24.51
C ILE A 334 13.72 7.05 24.16
N VAL A 335 13.35 7.22 22.89
CA VAL A 335 13.05 8.54 22.33
C VAL A 335 11.62 8.60 21.85
N SER A 336 10.85 9.55 22.38
CA SER A 336 9.50 9.85 21.89
C SER A 336 9.55 10.77 20.68
N GLY A 337 8.76 10.44 19.65
CA GLY A 337 8.64 11.20 18.42
C GLY A 337 7.24 11.08 17.83
N GLY A 338 7.07 11.49 16.58
CA GLY A 338 5.80 11.52 15.88
C GLY A 338 5.73 10.64 14.63
N ASN A 339 6.51 9.56 14.56
CA ASN A 339 6.61 8.70 13.37
C ASN A 339 5.28 8.01 12.98
N PHE A 340 4.34 7.93 13.90
CA PHE A 340 2.98 7.42 13.67
C PHE A 340 2.11 8.36 12.83
N HIS A 341 2.53 9.59 12.57
CA HIS A 341 1.73 10.58 11.89
C HIS A 341 1.68 10.32 10.38
N GLY A 342 0.50 9.94 9.87
CA GLY A 342 0.30 9.50 8.50
C GLY A 342 0.26 10.58 7.42
N MET A 343 0.63 11.85 7.71
CA MET A 343 0.56 12.95 6.73
C MET A 343 1.33 12.69 5.43
N PRO A 344 2.53 12.08 5.44
CA PRO A 344 3.22 11.78 4.20
C PRO A 344 2.39 10.90 3.26
N LEU A 345 1.77 9.84 3.80
CA LEU A 345 0.90 8.95 3.03
C LEU A 345 -0.39 9.66 2.59
N ALA A 346 -1.02 10.46 3.48
CA ALA A 346 -2.26 11.16 3.15
C ALA A 346 -2.10 12.08 1.94
N LEU A 347 -1.05 12.92 1.92
CA LEU A 347 -0.77 13.82 0.80
C LEU A 347 -0.46 13.05 -0.50
N ALA A 348 0.33 11.99 -0.39
CA ALA A 348 0.71 11.18 -1.55
C ALA A 348 -0.49 10.44 -2.17
N LEU A 349 -1.35 9.84 -1.34
CA LEU A 349 -2.52 9.10 -1.80
C LEU A 349 -3.61 10.03 -2.35
N ASP A 350 -3.79 11.22 -1.78
CA ASP A 350 -4.69 12.22 -2.34
C ASP A 350 -4.18 12.75 -3.69
N ALA A 351 -2.88 12.98 -3.84
CA ALA A 351 -2.29 13.32 -5.14
C ALA A 351 -2.51 12.21 -6.19
N ALA A 352 -2.32 10.95 -5.80
CA ALA A 352 -2.59 9.81 -6.68
C ALA A 352 -4.06 9.74 -7.10
N LYS A 353 -5.02 9.92 -6.19
CA LYS A 353 -6.45 9.97 -6.51
C LYS A 353 -6.76 11.07 -7.54
N MET A 354 -6.21 12.27 -7.33
CA MET A 354 -6.38 13.39 -8.29
C MET A 354 -5.80 13.05 -9.66
N ALA A 355 -4.68 12.36 -9.74
CA ALA A 355 -4.05 11.97 -10.99
C ALA A 355 -4.86 10.95 -11.81
N LEU A 356 -5.61 10.07 -11.16
CA LEU A 356 -6.43 9.06 -11.86
C LEU A 356 -7.62 9.69 -12.60
N VAL A 357 -8.12 10.83 -12.15
CA VAL A 357 -9.28 11.51 -12.78
C VAL A 357 -9.01 11.91 -14.24
N PRO A 358 -7.94 12.66 -14.58
CA PRO A 358 -7.66 13.00 -15.97
C PRO A 358 -7.34 11.79 -16.86
N MET A 359 -6.79 10.70 -16.30
CA MET A 359 -6.59 9.44 -17.04
C MET A 359 -7.93 8.83 -17.46
N ALA A 360 -8.89 8.78 -16.58
CA ALA A 360 -10.25 8.33 -16.90
C ALA A 360 -10.94 9.28 -17.88
N ALA A 361 -10.82 10.59 -17.65
CA ALA A 361 -11.46 11.61 -18.48
C ALA A 361 -10.97 11.60 -19.95
N ILE A 362 -9.65 11.48 -20.19
CA ILE A 362 -9.14 11.42 -21.56
C ILE A 362 -9.56 10.14 -22.29
N SER A 363 -9.67 9.03 -21.55
CA SER A 363 -10.16 7.75 -22.11
C SER A 363 -11.65 7.83 -22.45
N GLU A 364 -12.46 8.46 -21.60
CA GLU A 364 -13.88 8.71 -21.85
C GLU A 364 -14.07 9.64 -23.05
N ARG A 365 -13.32 10.75 -23.14
CA ARG A 365 -13.39 11.66 -24.31
C ARG A 365 -13.01 11.00 -25.62
N ARG A 366 -12.09 10.05 -25.60
CA ARG A 366 -11.71 9.26 -26.77
C ARG A 366 -12.84 8.31 -27.18
N THR A 367 -13.45 7.62 -26.22
CA THR A 367 -14.62 6.77 -26.46
C THR A 367 -15.79 7.57 -27.02
N PHE A 368 -16.07 8.75 -26.43
CA PHE A 368 -17.10 9.64 -26.94
C PHE A 368 -16.83 10.06 -28.40
N TRP A 369 -15.58 10.43 -28.73
CA TRP A 369 -15.19 10.80 -30.09
C TRP A 369 -15.48 9.67 -31.07
N ILE A 370 -15.09 8.44 -30.73
CA ILE A 370 -15.31 7.27 -31.59
C ILE A 370 -16.81 7.01 -31.83
N LEU A 371 -17.61 7.08 -30.75
CA LEU A 371 -19.03 6.75 -30.79
C LEU A 371 -19.90 7.86 -31.40
N SER A 372 -19.47 9.11 -31.32
CA SER A 372 -20.30 10.26 -31.76
C SER A 372 -20.52 10.35 -33.26
N GLY A 373 -19.69 9.69 -34.07
CA GLY A 373 -19.72 9.80 -35.52
C GLY A 373 -19.31 11.17 -36.04
N HIS A 374 -18.68 12.04 -35.24
CA HIS A 374 -18.25 13.38 -35.64
C HIS A 374 -17.04 13.37 -36.58
N ASP A 375 -16.32 12.25 -36.65
CA ASP A 375 -15.19 12.12 -37.57
C ASP A 375 -15.66 11.70 -38.97
N ALA A 376 -15.74 12.67 -39.87
CA ALA A 376 -16.13 12.41 -41.24
C ALA A 376 -15.20 11.44 -42.03
N HIS A 377 -13.98 11.22 -41.50
CA HIS A 377 -12.98 10.33 -42.09
C HIS A 377 -12.99 8.93 -41.49
N ASN A 378 -13.71 8.74 -40.39
CA ASN A 378 -13.92 7.45 -39.73
C ASN A 378 -15.44 7.13 -39.78
N PRO A 379 -15.93 6.38 -40.75
CA PRO A 379 -17.36 6.22 -41.04
C PRO A 379 -18.05 5.27 -40.03
N VAL A 380 -17.87 5.50 -38.75
CA VAL A 380 -18.66 4.86 -37.72
C VAL A 380 -20.00 5.60 -37.63
N LYS A 381 -21.12 4.88 -37.75
CA LYS A 381 -22.43 5.47 -37.56
C LYS A 381 -22.55 6.03 -36.14
N PRO A 382 -23.16 7.22 -35.94
CA PRO A 382 -23.34 7.80 -34.63
C PRO A 382 -23.94 6.78 -33.66
N TYR A 383 -23.28 6.60 -32.51
CA TYR A 383 -23.63 5.66 -31.43
C TYR A 383 -23.83 4.20 -31.90
N LEU A 384 -23.23 3.82 -33.05
CA LEU A 384 -23.36 2.49 -33.68
C LEU A 384 -24.81 2.14 -34.03
N ALA A 385 -25.70 3.13 -34.13
CA ALA A 385 -27.09 2.92 -34.45
C ALA A 385 -27.26 2.39 -35.88
N GLY A 386 -28.10 1.40 -36.10
CA GLY A 386 -28.41 0.83 -37.41
C GLY A 386 -29.00 1.87 -38.37
N ASN A 387 -29.95 2.67 -37.86
CA ASN A 387 -30.59 3.78 -38.56
C ASN A 387 -30.55 5.05 -37.70
N PRO A 388 -29.47 5.86 -37.78
CA PRO A 388 -29.36 7.08 -36.97
C PRO A 388 -30.56 8.01 -37.20
N GLY A 389 -31.29 8.36 -36.16
CA GLY A 389 -32.48 9.21 -36.18
C GLY A 389 -33.83 8.49 -36.15
N THR A 390 -33.84 7.16 -36.15
CA THR A 390 -35.06 6.33 -36.00
C THR A 390 -34.98 5.30 -34.88
N GLU A 391 -33.83 5.15 -34.25
CA GLU A 391 -33.57 4.27 -33.11
C GLU A 391 -32.94 5.05 -31.93
#